data_c1f08c8587389ae1c973b38329cf5d68
#
_entry.id   c1f08c8587389ae1c973b38329cf5d68
#
_cell.length_a   1.000
_cell.length_b   1.000
_cell.length_c   1.000
_cell.angle_alpha   90.00
_cell.angle_beta   90.00
_cell.angle_gamma   90.00
#
_symmetry.space_group_name_H-M   'P 1'
#
loop_
_entity.id
_entity.type
_entity.pdbx_description
1 polymer ?
#
loop_
_entity_poly.entity_id
_entity_poly.type
_entity_poly.pdbx_seq_one_letter_code
_entity_poly.pdbx_strand_id
1 'polypeptide(L)'
;MKIICVEAAGKGINSGESAATSVLGKEGIIHGSKTLLMQTQDGQITEPYSISAGLDYPGVGPMHANLYKSGRGKFISIEDKDAMEWGLILSRMEGIIPAIETSHAFAVLDKVKFKKTDVIVFNCSG
;
A
#
# COMPACT_ATOMS: atom_id res chain seq x y z
N MET A 1 4.50 1.65 -19.81
CA MET A 1 4.76 1.95 -18.40
C MET A 1 4.07 0.92 -17.52
N LYS A 2 4.78 0.33 -16.57
CA LYS A 2 4.22 -0.54 -15.51
C LYS A 2 3.86 0.33 -14.31
N ILE A 3 2.77 0.00 -13.63
CA ILE A 3 2.33 0.70 -12.40
C ILE A 3 2.43 -0.29 -11.25
N ILE A 4 3.10 0.10 -10.17
CA ILE A 4 3.13 -0.61 -8.92
C ILE A 4 2.43 0.26 -7.88
N CYS A 5 1.35 -0.23 -7.34
CA CYS A 5 0.62 0.39 -6.24
C CYS A 5 1.06 -0.28 -4.93
N VAL A 6 1.30 0.51 -3.91
CA VAL A 6 1.78 -0.01 -2.63
C VAL A 6 0.77 0.30 -1.55
N GLU A 7 0.50 -0.67 -0.70
CA GLU A 7 -0.40 -0.56 0.45
C GLU A 7 0.28 -1.10 1.72
N ALA A 8 -0.22 -0.71 2.87
CA ALA A 8 0.34 -1.13 4.15
C ALA A 8 -0.19 -2.52 4.56
N ALA A 9 0.71 -3.43 4.87
CA ALA A 9 0.39 -4.70 5.50
C ALA A 9 0.38 -4.63 7.04
N GLY A 10 0.65 -3.47 7.61
CA GLY A 10 0.71 -3.31 9.07
C GLY A 10 1.77 -4.22 9.69
N LYS A 11 1.34 -5.11 10.57
CA LYS A 11 2.18 -6.15 11.19
C LYS A 11 2.24 -7.45 10.37
N GLY A 12 1.70 -7.44 9.16
CA GLY A 12 1.63 -8.59 8.25
C GLY A 12 0.20 -8.93 7.85
N ILE A 13 0.01 -9.45 6.64
CA ILE A 13 -1.32 -9.75 6.07
C ILE A 13 -2.14 -10.70 6.96
N ASN A 14 -1.48 -11.67 7.59
CA ASN A 14 -2.12 -12.70 8.40
C ASN A 14 -2.13 -12.38 9.91
N SER A 15 -1.69 -11.20 10.31
CA SER A 15 -1.58 -10.81 11.72
C SER A 15 -2.91 -10.44 12.38
N GLY A 16 -3.92 -10.11 11.58
CA GLY A 16 -5.15 -9.44 12.04
C GLY A 16 -4.99 -7.92 12.19
N GLU A 17 -3.78 -7.39 12.06
CA GLU A 17 -3.45 -5.96 12.13
C GLU A 17 -2.80 -5.53 10.80
N SER A 18 -3.63 -5.27 9.79
CA SER A 18 -3.22 -4.95 8.42
C SER A 18 -4.22 -4.00 7.76
N ALA A 19 -3.74 -3.20 6.81
CA ALA A 19 -4.55 -2.35 5.95
C ALA A 19 -4.43 -2.75 4.45
N ALA A 20 -4.02 -4.00 4.18
CA ALA A 20 -3.81 -4.51 2.83
C ALA A 20 -5.13 -4.82 2.12
N THR A 21 -5.85 -3.78 1.73
CA THR A 21 -7.20 -3.87 1.15
C THR A 21 -7.25 -4.67 -0.15
N SER A 22 -6.20 -4.63 -0.99
CA SER A 22 -6.19 -5.40 -2.25
C SER A 22 -6.16 -6.91 -2.01
N VAL A 23 -5.65 -7.36 -0.86
CA VAL A 23 -5.54 -8.77 -0.49
C VAL A 23 -6.71 -9.21 0.38
N LEU A 24 -7.06 -8.41 1.38
CA LEU A 24 -8.03 -8.74 2.42
C LEU A 24 -9.44 -8.26 2.10
N GLY A 25 -9.58 -7.28 1.21
CA GLY A 25 -10.83 -6.62 0.89
C GLY A 25 -11.68 -7.37 -0.14
N LYS A 26 -12.94 -7.00 -0.16
CA LYS A 26 -13.94 -7.43 -1.15
C LYS A 26 -14.61 -6.20 -1.74
N GLU A 27 -15.38 -6.38 -2.82
CA GLU A 27 -16.21 -5.30 -3.34
C GLU A 27 -17.24 -4.86 -2.30
N GLY A 28 -17.29 -3.56 -2.08
CA GLY A 28 -18.25 -2.95 -1.15
C GLY A 28 -18.49 -1.49 -1.48
N ILE A 29 -19.32 -0.84 -0.68
CA ILE A 29 -19.65 0.58 -0.82
C ILE A 29 -19.23 1.28 0.47
N ILE A 30 -18.41 2.32 0.33
CA ILE A 30 -18.01 3.21 1.42
C ILE A 30 -18.07 4.66 0.92
N HIS A 31 -18.57 5.58 1.73
CA HIS A 31 -18.75 6.99 1.37
C HIS A 31 -19.43 7.21 0.01
N GLY A 32 -20.43 6.37 -0.30
CA GLY A 32 -21.16 6.45 -1.56
C GLY A 32 -20.41 5.94 -2.80
N SER A 33 -19.22 5.36 -2.64
CA SER A 33 -18.41 4.86 -3.74
C SER A 33 -18.26 3.35 -3.68
N LYS A 34 -18.45 2.68 -4.83
CA LYS A 34 -18.15 1.25 -5.00
C LYS A 34 -16.63 1.07 -5.15
N THR A 35 -16.04 0.27 -4.29
CA THR A 35 -14.59 0.05 -4.25
C THR A 35 -14.24 -1.32 -3.66
N LEU A 36 -12.94 -1.55 -3.38
CA LEU A 36 -12.48 -2.64 -2.52
C LEU A 36 -12.49 -2.16 -1.07
N LEU A 37 -13.02 -2.99 -0.18
CA LEU A 37 -13.26 -2.65 1.22
C LEU A 37 -12.99 -3.86 2.11
N MET A 38 -12.26 -3.66 3.20
CA MET A 38 -12.09 -4.65 4.25
C MET A 38 -13.37 -4.74 5.08
N GLN A 39 -14.01 -5.91 5.07
CA GLN A 39 -15.28 -6.13 5.75
C GLN A 39 -15.43 -7.57 6.22
N THR A 40 -16.20 -7.75 7.29
CA THR A 40 -16.61 -9.05 7.81
C THR A 40 -17.56 -9.76 6.84
N GLN A 41 -17.93 -11.00 7.14
CA GLN A 41 -18.95 -11.74 6.37
C GLN A 41 -20.33 -11.06 6.42
N ASP A 42 -20.63 -10.36 7.51
CA ASP A 42 -21.89 -9.63 7.70
C ASP A 42 -21.85 -8.21 7.12
N GLY A 43 -20.76 -7.85 6.41
CA GLY A 43 -20.62 -6.57 5.73
C GLY A 43 -20.20 -5.40 6.63
N GLN A 44 -19.83 -5.65 7.88
CA GLN A 44 -19.29 -4.61 8.76
C GLN A 44 -17.83 -4.29 8.37
N ILE A 45 -17.44 -3.04 8.49
CA ILE A 45 -16.07 -2.60 8.21
C ILE A 45 -15.11 -3.27 9.21
N THR A 46 -14.07 -3.91 8.69
CA THR A 46 -12.97 -4.42 9.50
C THR A 46 -12.01 -3.27 9.77
N GLU A 47 -11.60 -3.12 11.03
CA GLU A 47 -10.64 -2.10 11.42
C GLU A 47 -9.28 -2.36 10.76
N PRO A 48 -8.74 -1.39 10.01
CA PRO A 48 -7.41 -1.51 9.43
C PRO A 48 -6.35 -1.27 10.49
N TYR A 49 -5.09 -1.57 10.15
CA TYR A 49 -3.95 -1.20 10.98
C TYR A 49 -2.73 -0.89 10.15
N SER A 50 -2.17 0.29 10.36
CA SER A 50 -0.82 0.69 9.95
C SER A 50 -0.34 1.86 10.81
N ILE A 51 0.97 1.98 11.02
CA ILE A 51 1.57 3.18 11.61
C ILE A 51 1.51 4.39 10.66
N SER A 52 1.23 4.14 9.38
CA SER A 52 1.05 5.17 8.36
C SER A 52 -0.39 5.66 8.37
N ALA A 53 -0.63 6.85 8.90
CA ALA A 53 -1.97 7.41 9.05
C ALA A 53 -2.74 7.50 7.71
N GLY A 54 -2.03 7.81 6.61
CA GLY A 54 -2.63 7.90 5.29
C GLY A 54 -2.96 6.55 4.65
N LEU A 55 -2.34 5.45 5.11
CA LEU A 55 -2.60 4.08 4.64
C LEU A 55 -3.45 3.27 5.63
N ASP A 56 -3.67 3.79 6.83
CA ASP A 56 -4.51 3.17 7.88
C ASP A 56 -6.00 3.40 7.58
N TYR A 57 -6.49 2.76 6.51
CA TYR A 57 -7.85 2.92 6.00
C TYR A 57 -8.39 1.58 5.46
N PRO A 58 -9.66 1.24 5.69
CA PRO A 58 -10.22 -0.06 5.35
C PRO A 58 -10.58 -0.23 3.87
N GLY A 59 -10.28 0.72 3.03
CA GLY A 59 -10.64 0.72 1.62
C GLY A 59 -9.64 1.43 0.74
N VAL A 60 -9.82 1.34 -0.58
CA VAL A 60 -9.04 2.09 -1.57
C VAL A 60 -9.97 2.95 -2.42
N GLY A 61 -9.44 3.98 -3.06
CA GLY A 61 -10.24 4.80 -3.97
C GLY A 61 -10.76 3.99 -5.17
N PRO A 62 -11.92 4.37 -5.76
CA PRO A 62 -12.51 3.66 -6.90
C PRO A 62 -11.56 3.51 -8.10
N MET A 63 -10.72 4.52 -8.35
CA MET A 63 -9.71 4.48 -9.41
C MET A 63 -8.67 3.38 -9.14
N HIS A 64 -8.17 3.28 -7.91
CA HIS A 64 -7.21 2.24 -7.51
C HIS A 64 -7.85 0.85 -7.56
N ALA A 65 -9.10 0.71 -7.11
CA ALA A 65 -9.85 -0.53 -7.25
C ALA A 65 -9.98 -0.97 -8.72
N ASN A 66 -10.21 -0.03 -9.63
CA ASN A 66 -10.25 -0.30 -11.07
C ASN A 66 -8.88 -0.71 -11.63
N LEU A 67 -7.79 -0.06 -11.20
CA LEU A 67 -6.42 -0.46 -11.58
C LEU A 67 -6.10 -1.90 -11.15
N TYR A 68 -6.54 -2.27 -9.94
CA TYR A 68 -6.40 -3.63 -9.43
C TYR A 68 -7.21 -4.63 -10.26
N LYS A 69 -8.51 -4.40 -10.42
CA LYS A 69 -9.44 -5.31 -11.12
C LYS A 69 -9.10 -5.50 -12.60
N SER A 70 -8.67 -4.45 -13.27
CA SER A 70 -8.27 -4.50 -14.68
C SER A 70 -6.87 -5.12 -14.90
N GLY A 71 -6.13 -5.40 -13.81
CA GLY A 71 -4.74 -5.86 -13.91
C GLY A 71 -3.78 -4.80 -14.45
N ARG A 72 -4.20 -3.54 -14.53
CA ARG A 72 -3.36 -2.43 -15.02
C ARG A 72 -2.31 -2.01 -14.00
N GLY A 73 -2.60 -2.15 -12.71
CA GLY A 73 -1.70 -1.92 -11.59
C GLY A 73 -1.37 -3.21 -10.86
N LYS A 74 -0.10 -3.44 -10.55
CA LYS A 74 0.32 -4.49 -9.63
C LYS A 74 0.31 -3.94 -8.21
N PHE A 75 -0.44 -4.57 -7.31
CA PHE A 75 -0.49 -4.18 -5.91
C PHE A 75 0.49 -5.01 -5.08
N ILE A 76 1.18 -4.36 -4.16
CA ILE A 76 2.16 -4.96 -3.26
C ILE A 76 1.92 -4.42 -1.86
N SER A 77 1.77 -5.32 -0.91
CA SER A 77 1.58 -4.99 0.50
C SER A 77 2.94 -5.02 1.21
N ILE A 78 3.25 -3.97 1.94
CA ILE A 78 4.51 -3.76 2.66
C ILE A 78 4.23 -3.67 4.16
N GLU A 79 4.99 -4.39 4.96
CA GLU A 79 4.91 -4.27 6.41
C GLU A 79 5.47 -2.94 6.92
N ASP A 80 4.88 -2.40 7.98
CA ASP A 80 5.29 -1.14 8.59
C ASP A 80 6.78 -1.13 8.97
N LYS A 81 7.31 -2.28 9.42
CA LYS A 81 8.73 -2.43 9.75
C LYS A 81 9.64 -2.18 8.54
N ASP A 82 9.31 -2.80 7.40
CA ASP A 82 10.08 -2.65 6.16
C ASP A 82 10.02 -1.19 5.67
N ALA A 83 8.84 -0.58 5.77
CA ALA A 83 8.65 0.83 5.41
C ALA A 83 9.53 1.76 6.26
N MET A 84 9.57 1.56 7.57
CA MET A 84 10.40 2.37 8.47
C MET A 84 11.89 2.22 8.18
N GLU A 85 12.34 1.01 7.89
CA GLU A 85 13.73 0.75 7.50
C GLU A 85 14.10 1.50 6.21
N TRP A 86 13.26 1.42 5.19
CA TRP A 86 13.48 2.13 3.92
C TRP A 86 13.40 3.64 4.04
N GLY A 87 12.54 4.17 4.91
CA GLY A 87 12.52 5.61 5.23
C GLY A 87 13.87 6.09 5.79
N LEU A 88 14.46 5.31 6.69
CA LEU A 88 15.80 5.59 7.25
C LEU A 88 16.90 5.46 6.19
N ILE A 89 16.83 4.44 5.33
CA ILE A 89 17.78 4.26 4.22
C ILE A 89 17.73 5.46 3.29
N LEU A 90 16.55 5.88 2.83
CA LEU A 90 16.39 7.04 1.95
C LEU A 90 16.95 8.32 2.60
N SER A 91 16.66 8.53 3.88
CA SER A 91 17.15 9.70 4.60
C SER A 91 18.68 9.75 4.68
N ARG A 92 19.32 8.60 4.89
CA ARG A 92 20.79 8.50 4.97
C ARG A 92 21.47 8.62 3.63
N MET A 93 20.88 8.05 2.57
CA MET A 93 21.51 7.98 1.25
C MET A 93 21.27 9.25 0.42
N GLU A 94 20.07 9.82 0.50
CA GLU A 94 19.64 10.92 -0.38
C GLU A 94 19.34 12.21 0.39
N GLY A 95 19.38 12.20 1.72
CA GLY A 95 19.03 13.36 2.55
C GLY A 95 17.55 13.73 2.51
N ILE A 96 16.67 12.81 2.03
CA ILE A 96 15.23 13.02 1.96
C ILE A 96 14.59 12.31 3.15
N ILE A 97 13.84 13.05 3.96
CA ILE A 97 13.02 12.48 5.04
C ILE A 97 11.61 12.27 4.49
N PRO A 98 11.26 11.05 4.08
CA PRO A 98 9.94 10.78 3.50
C PRO A 98 8.87 10.65 4.56
N ALA A 99 7.62 10.92 4.20
CA ALA A 99 6.47 10.46 4.97
C ALA A 99 6.47 8.93 5.05
N ILE A 100 5.81 8.36 6.07
CA ILE A 100 5.74 6.90 6.25
C ILE A 100 5.03 6.24 5.06
N GLU A 101 4.03 6.90 4.48
CA GLU A 101 3.35 6.50 3.25
C GLU A 101 4.34 6.29 2.10
N THR A 102 5.18 7.28 1.86
CA THR A 102 6.23 7.25 0.83
C THR A 102 7.27 6.16 1.12
N SER A 103 7.61 5.96 2.37
CA SER A 103 8.54 4.91 2.81
C SER A 103 8.05 3.51 2.41
N HIS A 104 6.75 3.24 2.48
CA HIS A 104 6.16 1.99 1.97
C HIS A 104 6.45 1.81 0.48
N ALA A 105 6.35 2.87 -0.31
CA ALA A 105 6.63 2.79 -1.75
C ALA A 105 8.09 2.42 -2.02
N PHE A 106 9.05 2.99 -1.29
CA PHE A 106 10.47 2.67 -1.45
C PHE A 106 10.81 1.24 -1.03
N ALA A 107 10.16 0.68 -0.03
CA ALA A 107 10.38 -0.70 0.43
C ALA A 107 10.05 -1.77 -0.63
N VAL A 108 9.37 -1.40 -1.71
CA VAL A 108 9.16 -2.27 -2.88
C VAL A 108 10.47 -2.68 -3.54
N LEU A 109 11.54 -1.90 -3.38
CA LEU A 109 12.85 -2.21 -3.96
C LEU A 109 13.40 -3.55 -3.47
N ASP A 110 13.06 -3.99 -2.26
CA ASP A 110 13.42 -5.30 -1.73
C ASP A 110 12.47 -6.43 -2.18
N LYS A 111 11.27 -6.09 -2.59
CA LYS A 111 10.24 -7.10 -2.94
C LYS A 111 10.18 -7.38 -4.44
N VAL A 112 10.71 -6.48 -5.28
CA VAL A 112 10.65 -6.58 -6.74
C VAL A 112 12.06 -6.54 -7.32
N LYS A 113 12.36 -7.48 -8.20
CA LYS A 113 13.61 -7.45 -8.95
C LYS A 113 13.48 -6.54 -10.16
N PHE A 114 14.33 -5.53 -10.23
CA PHE A 114 14.46 -4.62 -11.35
C PHE A 114 15.72 -4.95 -12.16
N LYS A 115 15.67 -4.65 -13.45
CA LYS A 115 16.84 -4.73 -14.33
C LYS A 115 17.67 -3.46 -14.19
N LYS A 116 18.98 -3.54 -14.46
CA LYS A 116 19.87 -2.36 -14.43
C LYS A 116 19.46 -1.27 -15.45
N THR A 117 18.70 -1.63 -16.47
CA THR A 117 18.21 -0.73 -17.52
C THR A 117 16.83 -0.14 -17.22
N ASP A 118 16.17 -0.58 -16.13
CA ASP A 118 14.85 -0.06 -15.77
C ASP A 118 15.00 1.36 -15.21
N VAL A 119 14.08 2.22 -15.60
CA VAL A 119 13.90 3.55 -15.00
C VAL A 119 12.71 3.48 -14.09
N ILE A 120 12.93 3.77 -12.81
CA ILE A 120 11.90 3.72 -11.76
C ILE A 120 11.58 5.14 -11.35
N VAL A 121 10.31 5.48 -11.34
CA VAL A 121 9.80 6.77 -10.86
C VAL A 121 8.98 6.52 -9.60
N PHE A 122 9.38 7.12 -8.50
CA PHE A 122 8.63 7.13 -7.25
C PHE A 122 7.81 8.40 -7.11
N ASN A 123 6.56 8.26 -6.71
CA ASN A 123 5.78 9.39 -6.24
C ASN A 123 6.15 9.65 -4.78
N CYS A 124 6.93 10.69 -4.55
CA CYS A 124 7.37 11.09 -3.22
C CYS A 124 6.52 12.30 -2.77
N SER A 125 5.35 12.02 -2.22
CA SER A 125 4.41 13.03 -1.73
C SER A 125 4.50 13.14 -0.21
N GLY A 126 5.32 14.06 0.25
CA GLY A 126 5.58 14.24 1.68
C GLY A 126 6.73 13.43 2.22
#